data_17ef4f7de97d77ec5b2976e739251458
#
_entry.id   17ef4f7de97d77ec5b2976e739251458
#
_cell.length_a   1.000
_cell.length_b   1.000
_cell.length_c   1.000
_cell.angle_alpha   90.00
_cell.angle_beta   90.00
_cell.angle_gamma   90.00
#
_symmetry.space_group_name_H-M   'P 1'
#
loop_
_entity.id
_entity.type
_entity.pdbx_description
1 polymer ?
#
loop_
_entity_poly.entity_id
_entity_poly.type
_entity_poly.pdbx_seq_one_letter_code
_entity_poly.pdbx_strand_id
1 'polypeptide(L)'
;MNIKKVISSLFFFAAFISAFAQEQKPPVGSVEFLSPELNSLIKKDAKVEVVADGFQFTEGPLWFDKQKMLLFSDVPANTIYKWSEARGKEVYLKPSGYTSTEPRGGFMGSNALALYTDGKLLICQHGDRRIAKMNAPINTPKTNFATVVGEYNGKKINSPNDLFVTASGDIYFTDPSYGFERGGNDPKKEIPYQGVYKVNKSGQVTLLVDSIEQPNGISIFPGGKTMIISNSDDRKKRWYLYDITSNGSLTNGRVFYDVSNEKGMGGCDGLKIDKAGNVFAAGPGGIWIFTKAGKLIGQIKLNGITAANCAFTPDSKTIFITATNYLLRVKLR
;
A
#
# COMPACT_ATOMS: atom_id res chain seq x y z
N MET A 1 77.48 -19.84 -50.09
CA MET A 1 76.68 -20.70 -49.20
C MET A 1 76.07 -19.77 -48.13
N ASN A 2 74.85 -19.32 -48.39
CA ASN A 2 74.22 -18.23 -47.55
C ASN A 2 73.19 -18.85 -46.57
N ILE A 3 73.44 -18.71 -45.30
CA ILE A 3 72.58 -19.15 -44.23
C ILE A 3 71.66 -17.95 -43.84
N LYS A 4 70.36 -18.03 -44.20
CA LYS A 4 69.37 -17.05 -43.76
C LYS A 4 68.94 -17.37 -42.31
N LYS A 5 69.14 -16.44 -41.39
CA LYS A 5 68.58 -16.48 -40.02
C LYS A 5 67.12 -16.05 -40.09
N VAL A 6 66.20 -16.92 -39.64
CA VAL A 6 64.81 -16.58 -39.37
C VAL A 6 64.68 -16.14 -37.92
N ILE A 7 64.29 -14.86 -37.71
CA ILE A 7 63.96 -14.32 -36.41
C ILE A 7 62.44 -14.51 -36.22
N SER A 8 62.05 -15.36 -35.25
CA SER A 8 60.67 -15.55 -34.87
C SER A 8 60.31 -14.56 -33.75
N SER A 9 59.48 -13.56 -34.04
CA SER A 9 58.97 -12.61 -33.06
C SER A 9 57.73 -13.18 -32.39
N LEU A 10 57.83 -13.55 -31.12
CA LEU A 10 56.66 -13.88 -30.27
C LEU A 10 56.00 -12.57 -29.83
N PHE A 11 54.80 -12.34 -30.33
CA PHE A 11 53.91 -11.29 -29.79
C PHE A 11 53.15 -11.85 -28.57
N PHE A 12 53.48 -11.34 -27.38
CA PHE A 12 52.70 -11.55 -26.18
C PHE A 12 51.46 -10.64 -26.21
N PHE A 13 50.28 -11.21 -26.41
CA PHE A 13 49.01 -10.49 -26.24
C PHE A 13 48.66 -10.47 -24.74
N ALA A 14 48.92 -9.36 -24.04
CA ALA A 14 48.45 -9.15 -22.68
C ALA A 14 46.95 -8.78 -22.76
N ALA A 15 46.05 -9.75 -22.43
CA ALA A 15 44.63 -9.48 -22.24
C ALA A 15 44.42 -8.67 -20.98
N PHE A 16 44.11 -7.39 -21.08
CA PHE A 16 43.63 -6.57 -19.98
C PHE A 16 42.19 -6.99 -19.71
N ILE A 17 41.96 -7.76 -18.64
CA ILE A 17 40.63 -8.00 -18.07
C ILE A 17 40.30 -6.75 -17.25
N SER A 18 39.53 -5.84 -17.85
CA SER A 18 38.89 -4.75 -17.14
C SER A 18 37.77 -5.32 -16.28
N ALA A 19 38.04 -5.54 -15.00
CA ALA A 19 37.01 -5.82 -14.02
C ALA A 19 36.16 -4.55 -13.86
N PHE A 20 35.04 -4.47 -14.55
CA PHE A 20 34.01 -3.47 -14.24
C PHE A 20 33.52 -3.78 -12.81
N ALA A 21 33.97 -3.01 -11.84
CA ALA A 21 33.32 -2.98 -10.52
C ALA A 21 31.89 -2.53 -10.75
N GLN A 22 30.94 -3.45 -10.58
CA GLN A 22 29.52 -3.14 -10.62
C GLN A 22 29.24 -2.21 -9.45
N GLU A 23 29.00 -0.94 -9.74
CA GLU A 23 28.67 0.08 -8.74
C GLU A 23 27.42 -0.42 -7.99
N GLN A 24 27.60 -0.88 -6.75
CA GLN A 24 26.49 -1.33 -5.92
C GLN A 24 25.62 -0.09 -5.63
N LYS A 25 24.43 -0.06 -6.22
CA LYS A 25 23.45 0.96 -5.88
C LYS A 25 23.26 0.99 -4.35
N PRO A 26 23.22 2.18 -3.74
CA PRO A 26 23.00 2.27 -2.30
C PRO A 26 21.70 1.55 -1.91
N PRO A 27 21.64 0.93 -0.72
CA PRO A 27 20.46 0.21 -0.29
C PRO A 27 19.26 1.16 -0.19
N VAL A 28 18.11 0.73 -0.70
CA VAL A 28 16.86 1.52 -0.72
C VAL A 28 16.30 1.77 0.67
N GLY A 29 16.78 1.03 1.68
CA GLY A 29 16.35 1.16 3.07
C GLY A 29 17.09 0.20 3.98
N SER A 30 16.75 0.26 5.27
CA SER A 30 17.30 -0.58 6.34
C SER A 30 16.26 -0.85 7.42
N VAL A 31 16.51 -1.83 8.28
CA VAL A 31 15.67 -2.09 9.46
C VAL A 31 16.34 -1.49 10.69
N GLU A 32 15.63 -0.60 11.37
CA GLU A 32 16.07 -0.01 12.64
C GLU A 32 15.40 -0.72 13.81
N PHE A 33 16.20 -1.21 14.74
CA PHE A 33 15.76 -1.92 15.94
C PHE A 33 15.73 -0.95 17.11
N LEU A 34 14.54 -0.56 17.58
CA LEU A 34 14.34 0.33 18.72
C LEU A 34 14.07 -0.45 20.02
N SER A 35 13.71 -1.74 19.91
CA SER A 35 13.45 -2.62 21.03
C SER A 35 13.79 -4.08 20.72
N PRO A 36 14.20 -4.87 21.74
CA PRO A 36 14.48 -6.31 21.57
C PRO A 36 13.28 -7.12 21.05
N GLU A 37 12.03 -6.68 21.27
CA GLU A 37 10.84 -7.37 20.79
C GLU A 37 10.84 -7.50 19.25
N LEU A 38 11.44 -6.55 18.51
CA LEU A 38 11.51 -6.65 17.06
C LEU A 38 12.30 -7.89 16.58
N ASN A 39 13.23 -8.41 17.39
CA ASN A 39 13.98 -9.61 17.03
C ASN A 39 13.08 -10.85 16.86
N SER A 40 11.88 -10.85 17.44
CA SER A 40 10.90 -11.95 17.23
C SER A 40 10.23 -11.88 15.87
N LEU A 41 10.20 -10.69 15.24
CA LEU A 41 9.51 -10.43 13.98
C LEU A 41 10.47 -10.36 12.79
N ILE A 42 11.63 -9.72 12.97
CA ILE A 42 12.58 -9.45 11.89
C ILE A 42 13.97 -9.89 12.31
N LYS A 43 14.74 -10.48 11.39
CA LYS A 43 16.16 -10.80 11.64
C LYS A 43 17.01 -9.52 11.57
N LYS A 44 18.10 -9.45 12.35
CA LYS A 44 18.99 -8.27 12.37
C LYS A 44 19.67 -8.00 11.02
N ASP A 45 19.87 -9.02 10.22
CA ASP A 45 20.47 -8.97 8.89
C ASP A 45 19.44 -8.85 7.74
N ALA A 46 18.16 -8.68 8.09
CA ALA A 46 17.11 -8.52 7.09
C ALA A 46 17.34 -7.29 6.21
N LYS A 47 17.15 -7.49 4.91
CA LYS A 47 17.36 -6.45 3.89
C LYS A 47 16.04 -5.95 3.32
N VAL A 48 16.03 -4.69 2.92
CA VAL A 48 14.96 -4.12 2.11
C VAL A 48 15.31 -4.36 0.64
N GLU A 49 14.56 -5.23 -0.02
CA GLU A 49 14.79 -5.66 -1.39
C GLU A 49 13.84 -4.94 -2.35
N VAL A 50 14.35 -4.44 -3.48
CA VAL A 50 13.50 -3.99 -4.60
C VAL A 50 13.10 -5.22 -5.41
N VAL A 51 11.81 -5.50 -5.50
CA VAL A 51 11.29 -6.63 -6.29
C VAL A 51 10.65 -6.19 -7.61
N ALA A 52 10.24 -4.93 -7.71
CA ALA A 52 9.85 -4.28 -8.95
C ALA A 52 9.95 -2.76 -8.83
N ASP A 53 10.10 -2.08 -9.96
CA ASP A 53 10.21 -0.62 -10.07
C ASP A 53 9.58 -0.09 -11.36
N GLY A 54 9.69 1.24 -11.58
CA GLY A 54 9.21 1.89 -12.80
C GLY A 54 7.72 2.20 -12.77
N PHE A 55 7.16 2.41 -11.58
CA PHE A 55 5.79 2.88 -11.37
C PHE A 55 5.77 4.40 -11.14
N GLN A 56 4.58 5.00 -11.13
CA GLN A 56 4.42 6.42 -10.76
C GLN A 56 4.17 6.56 -9.26
N PHE A 57 3.15 5.86 -8.72
CA PHE A 57 2.88 5.81 -7.28
C PHE A 57 2.14 4.51 -6.95
N THR A 58 2.83 3.63 -6.23
CA THR A 58 2.30 2.30 -5.89
C THR A 58 1.51 2.32 -4.59
N GLU A 59 0.35 1.63 -4.58
CA GLU A 59 -0.58 1.55 -3.46
C GLU A 59 -1.35 0.24 -3.42
N GLY A 60 -2.15 0.04 -2.37
CA GLY A 60 -3.15 -1.00 -2.24
C GLY A 60 -2.66 -2.42 -2.41
N PRO A 61 -1.55 -2.83 -1.78
CA PRO A 61 -1.00 -4.17 -1.97
C PRO A 61 -1.89 -5.23 -1.36
N LEU A 62 -2.17 -6.31 -2.12
CA LEU A 62 -2.98 -7.43 -1.71
C LEU A 62 -2.36 -8.75 -2.17
N TRP A 63 -2.01 -9.64 -1.23
CA TRP A 63 -1.46 -10.95 -1.54
C TRP A 63 -2.55 -12.00 -1.80
N PHE A 64 -2.38 -12.80 -2.84
CA PHE A 64 -3.20 -13.95 -3.18
C PHE A 64 -2.41 -15.24 -3.00
N ASP A 65 -2.71 -15.97 -1.93
CA ASP A 65 -1.91 -17.16 -1.57
C ASP A 65 -2.06 -18.32 -2.55
N LYS A 66 -3.27 -18.56 -3.03
CA LYS A 66 -3.52 -19.64 -4.02
C LYS A 66 -2.74 -19.41 -5.32
N GLN A 67 -2.62 -18.17 -5.77
CA GLN A 67 -1.94 -17.78 -7.00
C GLN A 67 -0.47 -17.44 -6.76
N LYS A 68 -0.02 -17.36 -5.52
CA LYS A 68 1.32 -16.88 -5.12
C LYS A 68 1.69 -15.57 -5.83
N MET A 69 0.76 -14.63 -5.84
CA MET A 69 0.93 -13.32 -6.47
C MET A 69 0.50 -12.19 -5.53
N LEU A 70 1.13 -11.04 -5.72
CA LEU A 70 0.71 -9.77 -5.14
C LEU A 70 0.02 -8.94 -6.21
N LEU A 71 -1.16 -8.40 -5.92
CA LEU A 71 -1.75 -7.30 -6.69
C LEU A 71 -1.42 -5.98 -5.98
N PHE A 72 -1.24 -4.93 -6.75
CA PHE A 72 -1.07 -3.56 -6.25
C PHE A 72 -1.43 -2.54 -7.33
N SER A 73 -1.84 -1.36 -6.90
CA SER A 73 -2.23 -0.26 -7.77
C SER A 73 -1.04 0.63 -8.11
N ASP A 74 -0.95 1.10 -9.35
CA ASP A 74 -0.21 2.30 -9.74
C ASP A 74 -1.26 3.39 -9.99
N VAL A 75 -1.47 4.23 -9.00
CA VAL A 75 -2.66 5.10 -8.92
C VAL A 75 -2.70 6.12 -10.06
N PRO A 76 -1.62 6.90 -10.34
CA PRO A 76 -1.65 7.85 -11.46
C PRO A 76 -1.71 7.14 -12.83
N ALA A 77 -1.12 5.95 -12.95
CA ALA A 77 -1.12 5.18 -14.20
C ALA A 77 -2.47 4.50 -14.50
N ASN A 78 -3.45 4.59 -13.58
CA ASN A 78 -4.76 3.95 -13.68
C ASN A 78 -4.66 2.45 -13.96
N THR A 79 -3.72 1.77 -13.27
CA THR A 79 -3.34 0.38 -13.57
C THR A 79 -3.19 -0.42 -12.28
N ILE A 80 -3.77 -1.62 -12.24
CA ILE A 80 -3.39 -2.63 -11.27
C ILE A 80 -2.32 -3.52 -11.90
N TYR A 81 -1.23 -3.72 -11.19
CA TYR A 81 -0.20 -4.69 -11.53
C TYR A 81 -0.34 -5.95 -10.68
N LYS A 82 0.16 -7.05 -11.20
CA LYS A 82 0.47 -8.25 -10.41
C LYS A 82 1.97 -8.48 -10.43
N TRP A 83 2.47 -9.00 -9.32
CA TRP A 83 3.84 -9.46 -9.19
C TRP A 83 3.87 -10.88 -8.66
N SER A 84 4.79 -11.69 -9.16
CA SER A 84 5.09 -13.01 -8.62
C SER A 84 6.58 -13.30 -8.73
N GLU A 85 7.12 -14.18 -7.88
CA GLU A 85 8.53 -14.56 -7.90
C GLU A 85 8.94 -15.14 -9.27
N ALA A 86 8.04 -15.89 -9.91
CA ALA A 86 8.32 -16.60 -11.17
C ALA A 86 8.30 -15.70 -12.42
N ARG A 87 7.51 -14.61 -12.39
CA ARG A 87 7.22 -13.82 -13.61
C ARG A 87 7.52 -12.32 -13.48
N GLY A 88 7.92 -11.87 -12.29
CA GLY A 88 8.10 -10.46 -12.02
C GLY A 88 6.78 -9.67 -12.11
N LYS A 89 6.85 -8.40 -12.56
CA LYS A 89 5.69 -7.52 -12.72
C LYS A 89 4.99 -7.71 -14.07
N GLU A 90 3.67 -7.74 -14.04
CA GLU A 90 2.81 -7.78 -15.24
C GLU A 90 1.59 -6.88 -15.00
N VAL A 91 1.04 -6.29 -16.06
CA VAL A 91 -0.25 -5.60 -15.99
C VAL A 91 -1.33 -6.62 -15.68
N TYR A 92 -2.15 -6.33 -14.66
CA TYR A 92 -3.28 -7.16 -14.27
C TYR A 92 -4.61 -6.58 -14.78
N LEU A 93 -4.84 -5.27 -14.60
CA LEU A 93 -6.08 -4.61 -15.01
C LEU A 93 -5.84 -3.14 -15.37
N LYS A 94 -6.36 -2.72 -16.52
CA LYS A 94 -6.35 -1.31 -16.98
C LYS A 94 -7.54 -1.07 -17.92
N PRO A 95 -8.36 0.00 -17.70
CA PRO A 95 -8.30 0.96 -16.58
C PRO A 95 -8.71 0.31 -15.25
N SER A 96 -8.21 0.84 -14.12
CA SER A 96 -8.44 0.27 -12.78
C SER A 96 -9.35 1.11 -11.89
N GLY A 97 -9.33 2.44 -12.00
CA GLY A 97 -10.05 3.33 -11.09
C GLY A 97 -10.77 4.49 -11.76
N TYR A 98 -10.44 4.79 -13.01
CA TYR A 98 -11.14 5.76 -13.84
C TYR A 98 -11.50 5.13 -15.18
N THR A 99 -12.80 4.91 -15.39
CA THR A 99 -13.31 4.15 -16.54
C THR A 99 -13.87 5.04 -17.64
N SER A 100 -13.96 6.38 -17.42
CA SER A 100 -14.35 7.33 -18.46
C SER A 100 -13.24 7.51 -19.49
N THR A 101 -13.61 7.92 -20.70
CA THR A 101 -12.72 8.32 -21.79
C THR A 101 -12.29 9.78 -21.71
N GLU A 102 -12.94 10.60 -20.87
CA GLU A 102 -12.58 12.00 -20.70
C GLU A 102 -11.18 12.14 -20.08
N PRO A 103 -10.30 12.94 -20.67
CA PRO A 103 -8.96 13.15 -20.14
C PRO A 103 -8.99 13.73 -18.72
N ARG A 104 -8.19 13.16 -17.84
CA ARG A 104 -7.91 13.74 -16.52
C ARG A 104 -6.53 13.31 -16.03
N GLY A 105 -6.00 14.07 -15.07
CA GLY A 105 -4.74 13.81 -14.41
C GLY A 105 -4.91 13.39 -12.95
N GLY A 106 -3.80 13.44 -12.21
CA GLY A 106 -3.75 13.17 -10.78
C GLY A 106 -3.88 11.69 -10.41
N PHE A 107 -4.31 11.44 -9.19
CA PHE A 107 -4.46 10.09 -8.63
C PHE A 107 -5.82 9.49 -9.02
N MET A 108 -6.01 9.20 -10.31
CA MET A 108 -7.30 8.77 -10.86
C MET A 108 -7.54 7.27 -10.85
N GLY A 109 -6.52 6.46 -10.66
CA GLY A 109 -6.62 5.01 -10.72
C GLY A 109 -7.28 4.39 -9.50
N SER A 110 -7.12 3.07 -9.39
CA SER A 110 -7.44 2.36 -8.15
C SER A 110 -6.46 2.72 -7.04
N ASN A 111 -6.93 2.67 -5.78
CA ASN A 111 -6.08 2.69 -4.60
C ASN A 111 -6.12 1.33 -3.91
N ALA A 112 -6.73 1.18 -2.75
CA ALA A 112 -6.74 -0.10 -2.04
C ALA A 112 -7.53 -1.18 -2.77
N LEU A 113 -7.06 -2.40 -2.55
CA LEU A 113 -7.63 -3.65 -3.05
C LEU A 113 -7.98 -4.56 -1.88
N ALA A 114 -9.10 -5.27 -1.95
CA ALA A 114 -9.45 -6.29 -0.98
C ALA A 114 -10.15 -7.48 -1.63
N LEU A 115 -10.07 -8.65 -1.01
CA LEU A 115 -10.88 -9.80 -1.39
C LEU A 115 -12.20 -9.75 -0.63
N TYR A 116 -13.32 -9.77 -1.36
CA TYR A 116 -14.63 -9.86 -0.73
C TYR A 116 -14.97 -11.31 -0.34
N THR A 117 -15.96 -11.49 0.49
CA THR A 117 -16.35 -12.81 1.02
C THR A 117 -16.84 -13.80 -0.05
N ASP A 118 -17.21 -13.33 -1.24
CA ASP A 118 -17.57 -14.14 -2.41
C ASP A 118 -16.37 -14.47 -3.34
N GLY A 119 -15.15 -14.13 -2.91
CA GLY A 119 -13.93 -14.36 -3.68
C GLY A 119 -13.66 -13.37 -4.82
N LYS A 120 -14.47 -12.32 -4.95
CA LYS A 120 -14.27 -11.26 -5.96
C LYS A 120 -13.39 -10.13 -5.43
N LEU A 121 -12.71 -9.42 -6.34
CA LEU A 121 -11.88 -8.28 -6.03
C LEU A 121 -12.75 -7.04 -5.79
N LEU A 122 -12.57 -6.41 -4.62
CA LEU A 122 -13.02 -5.04 -4.36
C LEU A 122 -11.89 -4.06 -4.67
N ILE A 123 -12.25 -2.92 -5.21
CA ILE A 123 -11.33 -1.89 -5.70
C ILE A 123 -11.85 -0.53 -5.25
N CYS A 124 -11.04 0.23 -4.52
CA CYS A 124 -11.26 1.64 -4.29
C CYS A 124 -10.92 2.40 -5.58
N GLN A 125 -11.92 2.88 -6.30
CA GLN A 125 -11.76 3.61 -7.57
C GLN A 125 -11.81 5.12 -7.32
N HIS A 126 -10.65 5.77 -7.31
CA HIS A 126 -10.55 7.21 -7.08
C HIS A 126 -11.28 8.03 -8.16
N GLY A 127 -11.00 7.74 -9.43
CA GLY A 127 -11.52 8.49 -10.55
C GLY A 127 -13.02 8.34 -10.74
N ASP A 128 -13.55 7.14 -10.58
CA ASP A 128 -14.99 6.87 -10.65
C ASP A 128 -15.71 7.22 -9.33
N ARG A 129 -14.97 7.50 -8.27
CA ARG A 129 -15.48 7.90 -6.95
C ARG A 129 -16.44 6.84 -6.38
N ARG A 130 -15.94 5.60 -6.28
CA ARG A 130 -16.73 4.46 -5.76
C ARG A 130 -15.84 3.34 -5.24
N ILE A 131 -16.41 2.47 -4.41
CA ILE A 131 -15.89 1.12 -4.23
C ILE A 131 -16.60 0.23 -5.26
N ALA A 132 -15.81 -0.42 -6.10
CA ALA A 132 -16.31 -1.30 -7.14
C ALA A 132 -15.95 -2.76 -6.83
N LYS A 133 -16.79 -3.68 -7.28
CA LYS A 133 -16.54 -5.12 -7.26
C LYS A 133 -16.34 -5.60 -8.70
N MET A 134 -15.20 -6.21 -8.99
CA MET A 134 -14.90 -6.77 -10.31
C MET A 134 -15.78 -7.99 -10.60
N ASN A 135 -16.57 -7.93 -11.68
CA ASN A 135 -17.44 -9.02 -12.14
C ASN A 135 -16.68 -10.03 -13.01
N ALA A 136 -15.52 -10.49 -12.51
CA ALA A 136 -14.71 -11.51 -13.18
C ALA A 136 -13.93 -12.31 -12.13
N PRO A 137 -13.52 -13.55 -12.46
CA PRO A 137 -12.60 -14.31 -11.62
C PRO A 137 -11.23 -13.63 -11.49
N ILE A 138 -10.57 -13.82 -10.35
CA ILE A 138 -9.22 -13.25 -10.09
C ILE A 138 -8.20 -13.66 -11.17
N ASN A 139 -8.28 -14.86 -11.72
CA ASN A 139 -7.31 -15.35 -12.72
C ASN A 139 -7.59 -14.80 -14.14
N THR A 140 -8.76 -14.27 -14.39
CA THR A 140 -9.19 -13.73 -15.70
C THR A 140 -9.86 -12.38 -15.52
N PRO A 141 -9.08 -11.33 -15.09
CA PRO A 141 -9.64 -10.02 -14.77
C PRO A 141 -10.29 -9.38 -15.99
N LYS A 142 -11.35 -8.60 -15.73
CA LYS A 142 -12.05 -7.80 -16.75
C LYS A 142 -12.43 -6.45 -16.16
N THR A 143 -12.40 -5.42 -17.00
CA THR A 143 -12.86 -4.06 -16.67
C THR A 143 -14.40 -3.97 -16.65
N ASN A 144 -15.02 -4.92 -15.94
CA ASN A 144 -16.47 -4.98 -15.73
C ASN A 144 -16.71 -4.93 -14.22
N PHE A 145 -17.38 -3.88 -13.76
CA PHE A 145 -17.52 -3.57 -12.35
C PHE A 145 -18.97 -3.36 -11.95
N ALA A 146 -19.34 -3.91 -10.79
CA ALA A 146 -20.54 -3.51 -10.07
C ALA A 146 -20.15 -2.47 -8.99
N THR A 147 -20.91 -1.39 -8.89
CA THR A 147 -20.75 -0.43 -7.79
C THR A 147 -21.25 -1.04 -6.49
N VAL A 148 -20.41 -1.04 -5.45
CA VAL A 148 -20.77 -1.44 -4.09
C VAL A 148 -21.25 -0.22 -3.30
N VAL A 149 -20.52 0.89 -3.39
CA VAL A 149 -20.89 2.21 -2.85
C VAL A 149 -20.30 3.31 -3.72
N GLY A 150 -21.10 4.32 -4.04
CA GLY A 150 -20.68 5.51 -4.77
C GLY A 150 -21.30 6.79 -4.23
N GLU A 151 -22.29 6.65 -3.31
CA GLU A 151 -23.05 7.77 -2.76
C GLU A 151 -23.31 7.60 -1.26
N TYR A 152 -23.46 8.72 -0.59
CA TYR A 152 -23.94 8.82 0.78
C TYR A 152 -24.91 10.00 0.90
N ASN A 153 -26.14 9.74 1.37
CA ASN A 153 -27.21 10.75 1.49
C ASN A 153 -27.46 11.53 0.18
N GLY A 154 -27.47 10.85 -0.98
CA GLY A 154 -27.72 11.45 -2.28
C GLY A 154 -26.56 12.28 -2.84
N LYS A 155 -25.40 12.26 -2.19
CA LYS A 155 -24.17 12.93 -2.63
C LYS A 155 -23.12 11.90 -3.00
N LYS A 156 -22.40 12.15 -4.08
CA LYS A 156 -21.30 11.29 -4.49
C LYS A 156 -20.16 11.35 -3.47
N ILE A 157 -19.64 10.16 -3.07
CA ILE A 157 -18.50 10.09 -2.16
C ILE A 157 -17.25 10.74 -2.77
N ASN A 158 -16.23 11.04 -1.96
CA ASN A 158 -15.05 11.77 -2.44
C ASN A 158 -14.18 10.91 -3.36
N SER A 159 -13.28 10.13 -2.79
CA SER A 159 -12.41 9.20 -3.50
C SER A 159 -11.93 8.13 -2.54
N PRO A 160 -12.66 7.00 -2.42
CA PRO A 160 -12.35 5.98 -1.42
C PRO A 160 -10.92 5.49 -1.54
N ASN A 161 -10.20 5.49 -0.42
CA ASN A 161 -8.76 5.27 -0.38
C ASN A 161 -8.41 3.86 0.11
N ASP A 162 -8.64 3.55 1.39
CA ASP A 162 -8.36 2.23 1.96
C ASP A 162 -9.63 1.58 2.50
N LEU A 163 -9.63 0.25 2.61
CA LEU A 163 -10.80 -0.50 3.07
C LEU A 163 -10.40 -1.75 3.86
N PHE A 164 -11.28 -2.13 4.77
CA PHE A 164 -11.23 -3.38 5.53
C PHE A 164 -12.55 -4.15 5.37
N VAL A 165 -12.46 -5.42 4.98
CA VAL A 165 -13.61 -6.32 4.85
C VAL A 165 -13.67 -7.24 6.06
N THR A 166 -14.78 -7.24 6.79
CA THR A 166 -14.99 -8.15 7.90
C THR A 166 -15.37 -9.56 7.42
N ALA A 167 -15.23 -10.55 8.28
CA ALA A 167 -15.71 -11.91 7.99
C ALA A 167 -17.23 -11.97 7.75
N SER A 168 -18.00 -11.05 8.36
CA SER A 168 -19.44 -10.90 8.08
C SER A 168 -19.75 -10.28 6.72
N GLY A 169 -18.78 -9.66 6.04
CA GLY A 169 -18.93 -8.99 4.75
C GLY A 169 -19.28 -7.50 4.86
N ASP A 170 -19.23 -6.91 6.05
CA ASP A 170 -19.27 -5.47 6.19
C ASP A 170 -17.95 -4.88 5.71
N ILE A 171 -18.01 -3.71 5.07
CA ILE A 171 -16.85 -3.00 4.54
C ILE A 171 -16.71 -1.69 5.32
N TYR A 172 -15.56 -1.47 5.93
CA TYR A 172 -15.16 -0.17 6.48
C TYR A 172 -14.20 0.48 5.49
N PHE A 173 -14.36 1.77 5.20
CA PHE A 173 -13.49 2.47 4.26
C PHE A 173 -13.29 3.94 4.61
N THR A 174 -12.19 4.49 4.13
CA THR A 174 -11.84 5.90 4.23
C THR A 174 -12.11 6.60 2.90
N ASP A 175 -12.57 7.85 2.96
CA ASP A 175 -13.00 8.61 1.79
C ASP A 175 -12.38 10.03 1.76
N PRO A 176 -11.05 10.14 1.65
CA PRO A 176 -10.36 11.42 1.50
C PRO A 176 -10.54 11.99 0.08
N SER A 177 -9.91 13.14 -0.16
CA SER A 177 -10.03 13.88 -1.42
C SER A 177 -8.87 13.68 -2.40
N TYR A 178 -8.03 12.64 -2.23
CA TYR A 178 -6.82 12.45 -3.06
C TYR A 178 -7.11 12.18 -4.53
N GLY A 179 -8.24 11.57 -4.85
CA GLY A 179 -8.64 11.28 -6.22
C GLY A 179 -9.15 12.50 -7.00
N PHE A 180 -9.30 13.65 -6.39
CA PHE A 180 -9.64 14.89 -7.09
C PHE A 180 -8.40 15.58 -7.65
N GLU A 181 -8.53 16.25 -8.79
CA GLU A 181 -7.43 17.00 -9.42
C GLU A 181 -6.99 18.21 -8.58
N ARG A 182 -7.90 18.81 -7.81
CA ARG A 182 -7.65 19.95 -6.92
C ARG A 182 -7.78 19.60 -5.44
N GLY A 183 -7.70 18.30 -5.11
CA GLY A 183 -7.79 17.80 -3.75
C GLY A 183 -9.07 18.26 -3.03
N GLY A 184 -8.96 18.68 -1.76
CA GLY A 184 -10.09 19.09 -0.95
C GLY A 184 -10.85 20.32 -1.44
N ASN A 185 -10.24 21.12 -2.34
CA ASN A 185 -10.82 22.33 -2.93
C ASN A 185 -11.41 22.09 -4.33
N ASP A 186 -11.55 20.86 -4.76
CA ASP A 186 -12.09 20.53 -6.07
C ASP A 186 -13.59 20.86 -6.14
N PRO A 187 -14.06 21.60 -7.18
CA PRO A 187 -15.47 21.97 -7.32
C PRO A 187 -16.41 20.77 -7.51
N LYS A 188 -15.90 19.61 -7.89
CA LYS A 188 -16.68 18.37 -8.01
C LYS A 188 -16.92 17.67 -6.66
N LYS A 189 -16.33 18.18 -5.56
CA LYS A 189 -16.51 17.64 -4.22
C LYS A 189 -17.89 18.03 -3.68
N GLU A 190 -18.73 17.02 -3.41
CA GLU A 190 -20.12 17.22 -2.96
C GLU A 190 -20.26 17.09 -1.44
N ILE A 191 -19.49 16.19 -0.81
CA ILE A 191 -19.47 15.98 0.64
C ILE A 191 -18.44 16.94 1.25
N PRO A 192 -18.80 17.81 2.21
CA PRO A 192 -17.93 18.88 2.70
C PRO A 192 -16.75 18.41 3.54
N TYR A 193 -16.84 17.19 4.12
CA TYR A 193 -15.81 16.59 4.97
C TYR A 193 -15.15 15.40 4.25
N GLN A 194 -14.18 14.79 4.91
CA GLN A 194 -13.54 13.55 4.53
C GLN A 194 -13.95 12.48 5.55
N GLY A 195 -14.67 11.45 5.08
CA GLY A 195 -15.36 10.55 5.99
C GLY A 195 -14.67 9.20 6.17
N VAL A 196 -14.99 8.56 7.28
CA VAL A 196 -14.82 7.12 7.49
C VAL A 196 -16.21 6.51 7.54
N TYR A 197 -16.44 5.48 6.74
CA TYR A 197 -17.76 4.89 6.54
C TYR A 197 -17.77 3.39 6.76
N LYS A 198 -18.97 2.86 6.99
CA LYS A 198 -19.28 1.43 6.96
C LYS A 198 -20.36 1.18 5.90
N VAL A 199 -20.17 0.13 5.12
CA VAL A 199 -21.21 -0.45 4.23
C VAL A 199 -21.53 -1.84 4.73
N ASN A 200 -22.80 -2.11 5.02
CA ASN A 200 -23.24 -3.45 5.39
C ASN A 200 -23.56 -4.30 4.15
N LYS A 201 -23.85 -5.60 4.34
CA LYS A 201 -24.19 -6.52 3.25
C LYS A 201 -25.41 -6.12 2.41
N SER A 202 -26.34 -5.35 2.99
CA SER A 202 -27.52 -4.85 2.26
C SER A 202 -27.22 -3.58 1.43
N GLY A 203 -25.97 -3.08 1.46
CA GLY A 203 -25.56 -1.87 0.77
C GLY A 203 -25.86 -0.57 1.54
N GLN A 204 -26.35 -0.65 2.78
CA GLN A 204 -26.59 0.53 3.60
C GLN A 204 -25.26 1.14 4.03
N VAL A 205 -25.08 2.44 3.74
CA VAL A 205 -23.89 3.22 4.08
C VAL A 205 -24.15 4.00 5.36
N THR A 206 -23.21 3.97 6.28
CA THR A 206 -23.24 4.72 7.55
C THR A 206 -21.96 5.51 7.69
N LEU A 207 -22.05 6.81 7.97
CA LEU A 207 -20.93 7.64 8.37
C LEU A 207 -20.54 7.30 9.81
N LEU A 208 -19.25 7.07 10.04
CA LEU A 208 -18.72 6.70 11.36
C LEU A 208 -17.91 7.84 11.98
N VAL A 209 -17.06 8.51 11.17
CA VAL A 209 -16.17 9.61 11.60
C VAL A 209 -16.06 10.62 10.47
N ASP A 210 -16.19 11.91 10.77
CA ASP A 210 -16.02 13.04 9.84
C ASP A 210 -15.02 14.10 10.34
N SER A 211 -14.35 13.80 11.45
CA SER A 211 -13.45 14.71 12.16
C SER A 211 -11.97 14.43 11.94
N ILE A 212 -11.62 13.42 11.15
CA ILE A 212 -10.23 13.17 10.70
C ILE A 212 -10.00 13.97 9.42
N GLU A 213 -8.97 14.80 9.41
CA GLU A 213 -8.70 15.77 8.33
C GLU A 213 -8.43 15.07 6.99
N GLN A 214 -7.62 14.00 6.99
CA GLN A 214 -7.30 13.19 5.82
C GLN A 214 -7.22 11.72 6.20
N PRO A 215 -8.38 11.04 6.41
CA PRO A 215 -8.39 9.62 6.76
C PRO A 215 -7.81 8.79 5.61
N ASN A 216 -6.91 7.85 5.93
CA ASN A 216 -6.19 7.06 4.96
C ASN A 216 -6.23 5.57 5.35
N GLY A 217 -5.13 4.95 5.74
CA GLY A 217 -5.08 3.55 6.11
C GLY A 217 -6.10 3.18 7.20
N ILE A 218 -6.74 2.01 7.06
CA ILE A 218 -7.74 1.52 8.00
C ILE A 218 -7.56 0.02 8.23
N SER A 219 -7.59 -0.42 9.50
CA SER A 219 -7.56 -1.84 9.85
C SER A 219 -8.24 -2.11 11.18
N ILE A 220 -8.60 -3.38 11.41
CA ILE A 220 -9.21 -3.85 12.66
C ILE A 220 -8.26 -4.83 13.33
N PHE A 221 -8.02 -4.63 14.64
CA PHE A 221 -7.21 -5.55 15.45
C PHE A 221 -7.84 -6.94 15.55
N PRO A 222 -7.02 -8.01 15.66
CA PRO A 222 -7.52 -9.33 15.98
C PRO A 222 -8.46 -9.30 17.17
N GLY A 223 -9.64 -9.94 17.02
CA GLY A 223 -10.73 -9.88 18.00
C GLY A 223 -11.86 -8.91 17.62
N GLY A 224 -11.68 -8.05 16.62
CA GLY A 224 -12.78 -7.27 16.01
C GLY A 224 -13.34 -6.13 16.86
N LYS A 225 -12.67 -5.75 17.95
CA LYS A 225 -13.17 -4.76 18.93
C LYS A 225 -12.54 -3.39 18.84
N THR A 226 -11.45 -3.25 18.11
CA THR A 226 -10.67 -2.00 17.99
C THR A 226 -10.26 -1.80 16.54
N MET A 227 -10.45 -0.58 16.06
CA MET A 227 -10.05 -0.11 14.74
C MET A 227 -8.91 0.89 14.87
N ILE A 228 -7.96 0.85 13.93
CA ILE A 228 -6.93 1.87 13.76
C ILE A 228 -7.15 2.58 12.43
N ILE A 229 -7.00 3.90 12.43
CA ILE A 229 -7.17 4.77 11.25
C ILE A 229 -6.01 5.75 11.19
N SER A 230 -5.38 5.88 10.03
CA SER A 230 -4.34 6.88 9.77
C SER A 230 -4.95 8.24 9.45
N ASN A 231 -4.30 9.31 9.89
CA ASN A 231 -4.52 10.67 9.41
C ASN A 231 -3.27 11.17 8.70
N SER A 232 -3.36 11.44 7.40
CA SER A 232 -2.25 11.89 6.56
C SER A 232 -2.11 13.42 6.47
N ASP A 233 -2.89 14.19 7.23
CA ASP A 233 -2.73 15.66 7.25
C ASP A 233 -1.33 16.03 7.74
N ASP A 234 -0.60 16.85 6.97
CA ASP A 234 0.80 17.18 7.25
C ASP A 234 1.04 17.86 8.61
N ARG A 235 0.00 18.51 9.15
CA ARG A 235 0.05 19.19 10.47
C ARG A 235 -0.31 18.27 11.62
N LYS A 236 -0.94 17.09 11.31
CA LYS A 236 -1.48 16.15 12.31
C LYS A 236 -1.26 14.71 11.86
N LYS A 237 -0.02 14.34 11.55
CA LYS A 237 0.35 12.96 11.18
C LYS A 237 0.19 12.04 12.38
N ARG A 238 -0.90 11.26 12.41
CA ARG A 238 -1.30 10.45 13.57
C ARG A 238 -1.98 9.17 13.15
N TRP A 239 -1.93 8.18 14.02
CA TRP A 239 -2.83 7.05 14.00
C TRP A 239 -3.82 7.19 15.16
N TYR A 240 -5.10 6.94 14.88
CA TYR A 240 -6.17 6.96 15.86
C TYR A 240 -6.69 5.56 16.13
N LEU A 241 -7.09 5.30 17.37
CA LEU A 241 -7.86 4.11 17.75
C LEU A 241 -9.31 4.48 18.02
N TYR A 242 -10.19 3.57 17.64
CA TYR A 242 -11.62 3.61 17.97
C TYR A 242 -12.06 2.25 18.51
N ASP A 243 -12.96 2.24 19.46
CA ASP A 243 -13.63 1.02 19.89
C ASP A 243 -14.80 0.74 18.96
N ILE A 244 -14.97 -0.52 18.55
CA ILE A 244 -16.05 -0.96 17.68
C ILE A 244 -17.17 -1.50 18.56
N THR A 245 -18.35 -0.91 18.47
CA THR A 245 -19.55 -1.35 19.17
C THR A 245 -20.16 -2.58 18.51
N SER A 246 -21.14 -3.23 19.16
CA SER A 246 -21.81 -4.42 18.64
C SER A 246 -22.55 -4.20 17.31
N ASN A 247 -23.02 -2.96 17.04
CA ASN A 247 -23.64 -2.60 15.76
C ASN A 247 -22.61 -2.12 14.70
N GLY A 248 -21.31 -2.11 15.04
CA GLY A 248 -20.22 -1.69 14.17
C GLY A 248 -19.99 -0.18 14.08
N SER A 249 -20.58 0.62 14.97
CA SER A 249 -20.26 2.04 15.12
C SER A 249 -18.91 2.21 15.82
N LEU A 250 -18.31 3.38 15.66
CA LEU A 250 -17.02 3.73 16.29
C LEU A 250 -17.25 4.69 17.46
N THR A 251 -16.58 4.41 18.58
CA THR A 251 -16.63 5.23 19.81
C THR A 251 -15.24 5.36 20.41
N ASN A 252 -15.09 6.20 21.43
CA ASN A 252 -13.86 6.35 22.21
C ASN A 252 -12.62 6.64 21.35
N GLY A 253 -12.75 7.56 20.37
CA GLY A 253 -11.65 7.99 19.53
C GLY A 253 -10.48 8.55 20.34
N ARG A 254 -9.27 8.01 20.15
CA ARG A 254 -8.05 8.40 20.84
C ARG A 254 -6.82 8.26 19.96
N VAL A 255 -5.79 9.06 20.24
CA VAL A 255 -4.51 8.97 19.53
C VAL A 255 -3.81 7.65 19.93
N PHE A 256 -3.44 6.85 18.94
CA PHE A 256 -2.57 5.68 19.12
C PHE A 256 -1.11 6.11 19.17
N TYR A 257 -0.69 6.90 18.18
CA TYR A 257 0.66 7.44 18.11
C TYR A 257 0.69 8.71 17.26
N ASP A 258 1.49 9.71 17.68
CA ASP A 258 1.63 11.00 17.01
C ASP A 258 3.04 11.15 16.45
N VAL A 259 3.13 11.33 15.14
CA VAL A 259 4.39 11.53 14.39
C VAL A 259 4.39 12.89 13.68
N SER A 260 3.58 13.85 14.14
CA SER A 260 3.46 15.17 13.50
C SER A 260 4.79 15.94 13.44
N ASN A 261 5.69 15.70 14.40
CA ASN A 261 7.01 16.32 14.47
C ASN A 261 8.13 15.46 13.89
N GLU A 262 7.81 14.25 13.41
CA GLU A 262 8.81 13.36 12.86
C GLU A 262 9.26 13.80 11.48
N LYS A 263 10.57 13.70 11.26
CA LYS A 263 11.21 14.02 9.98
C LYS A 263 11.20 12.79 9.07
N GLY A 264 11.07 13.03 7.79
CA GLY A 264 11.08 11.98 6.77
C GLY A 264 10.04 12.25 5.71
N MET A 265 10.19 11.62 4.55
CA MET A 265 9.22 11.71 3.46
C MET A 265 7.97 10.88 3.81
N GLY A 266 6.81 11.39 3.41
CA GLY A 266 5.52 10.72 3.58
C GLY A 266 4.76 11.14 4.82
N GLY A 267 3.51 10.72 4.89
CA GLY A 267 2.56 10.90 6.00
C GLY A 267 2.14 9.57 6.61
N CYS A 268 1.20 9.59 7.54
CA CYS A 268 0.54 8.37 8.03
C CYS A 268 -0.39 7.85 6.95
N ASP A 269 0.02 6.79 6.25
CA ASP A 269 -0.64 6.23 5.08
C ASP A 269 -1.23 4.84 5.38
N GLY A 270 -1.19 3.91 4.45
CA GLY A 270 -1.72 2.57 4.63
C GLY A 270 -1.05 1.78 5.74
N LEU A 271 -1.74 0.81 6.32
CA LEU A 271 -1.24 -0.02 7.41
C LEU A 271 -1.82 -1.43 7.39
N LYS A 272 -1.12 -2.36 8.03
CA LYS A 272 -1.61 -3.72 8.26
C LYS A 272 -1.27 -4.17 9.68
N ILE A 273 -2.08 -5.06 10.21
CA ILE A 273 -1.91 -5.66 11.54
C ILE A 273 -1.64 -7.16 11.36
N ASP A 274 -0.61 -7.67 12.01
CA ASP A 274 -0.31 -9.10 11.99
C ASP A 274 -1.27 -9.89 12.91
N LYS A 275 -1.15 -11.23 12.88
CA LYS A 275 -2.00 -12.12 13.70
C LYS A 275 -1.82 -11.93 15.20
N ALA A 276 -0.65 -11.44 15.64
CA ALA A 276 -0.35 -11.16 17.04
C ALA A 276 -0.85 -9.80 17.50
N GLY A 277 -1.27 -8.95 16.54
CA GLY A 277 -1.73 -7.59 16.78
C GLY A 277 -0.64 -6.53 16.64
N ASN A 278 0.56 -6.88 16.15
CA ASN A 278 1.56 -5.88 15.86
C ASN A 278 1.14 -5.07 14.63
N VAL A 279 1.34 -3.75 14.70
CA VAL A 279 0.96 -2.81 13.66
C VAL A 279 2.17 -2.46 12.80
N PHE A 280 2.05 -2.59 11.50
CA PHE A 280 3.01 -2.13 10.51
C PHE A 280 2.34 -1.02 9.70
N ALA A 281 2.78 0.21 9.91
CA ALA A 281 2.11 1.40 9.39
C ALA A 281 3.07 2.27 8.60
N ALA A 282 2.68 2.65 7.39
CA ALA A 282 3.40 3.64 6.61
C ALA A 282 3.31 5.01 7.31
N GLY A 283 4.46 5.66 7.44
CA GLY A 283 4.61 6.93 8.11
C GLY A 283 5.87 7.67 7.65
N PRO A 284 6.21 8.81 8.24
CA PRO A 284 7.38 9.57 7.86
C PRO A 284 8.66 8.70 7.84
N GLY A 285 9.32 8.60 6.68
CA GLY A 285 10.59 7.88 6.52
C GLY A 285 10.48 6.37 6.37
N GLY A 286 9.28 5.75 6.30
CA GLY A 286 9.14 4.31 6.06
C GLY A 286 7.99 3.62 6.78
N ILE A 287 8.17 2.35 7.16
CA ILE A 287 7.18 1.57 7.92
C ILE A 287 7.52 1.58 9.41
N TRP A 288 6.60 2.05 10.21
CA TRP A 288 6.65 2.07 11.67
C TRP A 288 6.07 0.77 12.23
N ILE A 289 6.74 0.17 13.22
CA ILE A 289 6.34 -1.14 13.76
C ILE A 289 6.06 -0.99 15.24
N PHE A 290 4.81 -1.28 15.62
CA PHE A 290 4.33 -1.18 16.98
C PHE A 290 3.86 -2.54 17.49
N THR A 291 3.98 -2.75 18.79
CA THR A 291 3.23 -3.82 19.46
C THR A 291 1.74 -3.48 19.50
N LYS A 292 0.88 -4.47 19.78
CA LYS A 292 -0.55 -4.27 20.02
C LYS A 292 -0.86 -3.19 21.09
N ALA A 293 0.04 -3.01 22.05
CA ALA A 293 -0.09 -2.02 23.12
C ALA A 293 0.35 -0.59 22.72
N GLY A 294 0.80 -0.40 21.47
CA GLY A 294 1.25 0.91 20.97
C GLY A 294 2.73 1.24 21.27
N LYS A 295 3.50 0.29 21.79
CA LYS A 295 4.94 0.47 21.96
C LYS A 295 5.62 0.42 20.60
N LEU A 296 6.35 1.48 20.22
CA LEU A 296 7.20 1.49 19.04
C LEU A 296 8.40 0.56 19.27
N ILE A 297 8.59 -0.43 18.40
CA ILE A 297 9.65 -1.45 18.53
C ILE A 297 10.68 -1.39 17.41
N GLY A 298 10.39 -0.70 16.31
CA GLY A 298 11.34 -0.48 15.22
C GLY A 298 10.72 0.14 13.98
N GLN A 299 11.55 0.29 12.96
CA GLN A 299 11.15 0.85 11.67
C GLN A 299 11.84 0.12 10.51
N ILE A 300 11.15 0.00 9.39
CA ILE A 300 11.78 -0.26 8.10
C ILE A 300 11.96 1.12 7.46
N LYS A 301 13.16 1.68 7.58
CA LYS A 301 13.51 3.00 7.04
C LYS A 301 13.72 2.91 5.54
N LEU A 302 13.20 3.90 4.83
CA LEU A 302 13.36 4.05 3.38
C LEU A 302 14.14 5.33 3.06
N ASN A 303 15.15 5.22 2.21
CA ASN A 303 16.09 6.31 1.90
C ASN A 303 15.54 7.19 0.78
N GLY A 304 14.87 8.31 1.12
CA GLY A 304 14.33 9.26 0.14
C GLY A 304 13.11 8.73 -0.64
N ILE A 305 12.42 7.72 -0.11
CA ILE A 305 11.26 7.08 -0.74
C ILE A 305 10.10 7.13 0.26
N THR A 306 8.91 7.50 -0.21
CA THR A 306 7.70 7.47 0.60
C THR A 306 7.10 6.08 0.62
N ALA A 307 6.95 5.46 1.80
CA ALA A 307 6.12 4.28 1.98
C ALA A 307 4.64 4.69 1.92
N ALA A 308 3.85 3.95 1.14
CA ALA A 308 2.41 4.17 1.03
C ALA A 308 1.61 3.11 1.79
N ASN A 309 1.89 1.83 1.60
CA ASN A 309 1.14 0.74 2.24
C ASN A 309 1.98 -0.53 2.34
N CYS A 310 1.43 -1.58 2.95
CA CYS A 310 2.10 -2.87 3.01
C CYS A 310 1.12 -4.04 2.95
N ALA A 311 1.63 -5.25 2.69
CA ALA A 311 0.87 -6.49 2.75
C ALA A 311 1.75 -7.65 3.21
N PHE A 312 1.18 -8.56 4.00
CA PHE A 312 1.85 -9.78 4.42
C PHE A 312 1.51 -10.96 3.52
N THR A 313 2.45 -11.91 3.41
CA THR A 313 2.09 -13.28 3.06
C THR A 313 1.33 -13.94 4.22
N PRO A 314 0.44 -14.92 3.97
CA PRO A 314 -0.41 -15.51 5.03
C PRO A 314 0.36 -16.22 6.14
N ASP A 315 1.59 -16.66 5.86
CA ASP A 315 2.51 -17.24 6.85
C ASP A 315 3.22 -16.17 7.69
N SER A 316 2.99 -14.90 7.39
CA SER A 316 3.61 -13.72 8.02
C SER A 316 5.14 -13.69 7.91
N LYS A 317 5.74 -14.42 6.95
CA LYS A 317 7.20 -14.49 6.74
C LYS A 317 7.73 -13.48 5.73
N THR A 318 6.85 -12.72 5.09
CA THR A 318 7.23 -11.70 4.14
C THR A 318 6.26 -10.52 4.25
N ILE A 319 6.82 -9.32 4.29
CA ILE A 319 6.08 -8.09 4.08
C ILE A 319 6.48 -7.49 2.75
N PHE A 320 5.50 -7.15 1.92
CA PHE A 320 5.65 -6.32 0.75
C PHE A 320 5.28 -4.89 1.11
N ILE A 321 5.98 -3.92 0.54
CA ILE A 321 5.76 -2.50 0.79
C ILE A 321 5.62 -1.81 -0.57
N THR A 322 4.51 -1.12 -0.78
CA THR A 322 4.34 -0.17 -1.87
C THR A 322 4.96 1.16 -1.45
N ALA A 323 5.87 1.68 -2.29
CA ALA A 323 6.65 2.85 -1.92
C ALA A 323 6.99 3.68 -3.16
N THR A 324 6.31 4.80 -3.34
CA THR A 324 6.43 5.68 -4.51
C THR A 324 6.47 4.87 -5.82
N ASN A 325 7.62 4.76 -6.47
CA ASN A 325 7.81 4.07 -7.75
C ASN A 325 8.36 2.64 -7.62
N TYR A 326 8.34 2.06 -6.40
CA TYR A 326 8.89 0.75 -6.09
C TYR A 326 7.85 -0.18 -5.46
N LEU A 327 8.02 -1.47 -5.71
CA LEU A 327 7.54 -2.55 -4.87
C LEU A 327 8.73 -3.12 -4.12
N LEU A 328 8.70 -3.05 -2.80
CA LEU A 328 9.76 -3.53 -1.92
C LEU A 328 9.33 -4.79 -1.16
N ARG A 329 10.31 -5.52 -0.64
CA ARG A 329 10.11 -6.71 0.18
C ARG A 329 11.08 -6.74 1.35
N VAL A 330 10.58 -7.21 2.51
CA VAL A 330 11.42 -7.59 3.66
C VAL A 330 11.03 -8.99 4.12
N LYS A 331 12.02 -9.85 4.32
CA LYS A 331 11.81 -11.18 4.92
C LYS A 331 11.69 -11.06 6.43
N LEU A 332 10.61 -11.61 6.97
CA LEU A 332 10.32 -11.70 8.40
C LEU A 332 10.75 -13.08 8.94
N ARG A 333 10.58 -13.32 10.25
CA ARG A 333 10.91 -14.60 10.90
C ARG A 333 9.84 -15.67 10.71
#